data_5fd3979284efe684b4ea9eaa792be84e
#
_entry.id   5fd3979284efe684b4ea9eaa792be84e
#
_cell.length_a   1.000
_cell.length_b   1.000
_cell.length_c   1.000
_cell.angle_alpha   90.00
_cell.angle_beta   90.00
_cell.angle_gamma   90.00
#
_symmetry.space_group_name_H-M   'P 1'
#
loop_
_entity.id
_entity.type
_entity.pdbx_description
1 polymer ?
#
loop_
_entity_poly.entity_id
_entity_poly.type
_entity_poly.pdbx_seq_one_letter_code
_entity_poly.pdbx_strand_id
1 'polypeptide(L)'
;MTSSSGRQATPALTHACIRCGAPIPLEDALCAACNPGQLEQPAASQAHGTVFGGIALAVVAMLVVATFLVGGEGPFTGQLAAATPVEGGLMLTLRVTNAGRQDGQATCRVWDPSYLGNPPVETLVRTPSIPAGGTLAFEQRVADLGTQARSFAVDCSR
;
A
#
# COMPACT_ATOMS: atom_id res chain seq x y z
N MET A 1 -29.97 -49.42 50.32
CA MET A 1 -29.40 -49.63 48.96
C MET A 1 -29.09 -48.25 48.38
N THR A 2 -27.88 -47.74 48.59
CA THR A 2 -27.43 -46.42 48.09
C THR A 2 -26.57 -46.66 46.83
N SER A 3 -27.16 -46.34 45.68
CA SER A 3 -26.44 -46.35 44.40
C SER A 3 -25.47 -45.19 44.30
N SER A 4 -24.18 -45.50 44.43
CA SER A 4 -23.09 -44.57 44.15
C SER A 4 -22.97 -44.36 42.62
N SER A 5 -23.45 -43.22 42.10
CA SER A 5 -23.32 -42.84 40.73
C SER A 5 -21.86 -42.42 40.46
N GLY A 6 -21.10 -43.31 39.90
CA GLY A 6 -19.71 -43.02 39.48
C GLY A 6 -19.72 -41.97 38.37
N ARG A 7 -19.31 -40.77 38.69
CA ARG A 7 -19.04 -39.70 37.73
C ARG A 7 -17.79 -40.12 36.92
N GLN A 8 -17.96 -40.56 35.69
CA GLN A 8 -16.85 -40.80 34.77
C GLN A 8 -16.14 -39.47 34.54
N ALA A 9 -14.93 -39.29 35.05
CA ALA A 9 -14.09 -38.15 34.77
C ALA A 9 -13.72 -38.19 33.28
N THR A 10 -14.15 -37.19 32.56
CA THR A 10 -13.68 -36.95 31.20
C THR A 10 -12.17 -36.83 31.19
N PRO A 11 -11.42 -37.54 30.32
CA PRO A 11 -9.98 -37.44 30.27
C PRO A 11 -9.59 -35.97 30.02
N ALA A 12 -8.88 -35.39 30.99
CA ALA A 12 -8.36 -34.04 30.82
C ALA A 12 -7.33 -34.05 29.68
N LEU A 13 -7.50 -33.16 28.73
CA LEU A 13 -6.53 -32.97 27.64
C LEU A 13 -5.20 -32.50 28.26
N THR A 14 -4.13 -33.20 27.93
CA THR A 14 -2.76 -32.96 28.46
C THR A 14 -1.79 -32.72 27.32
N HIS A 15 -0.75 -31.93 27.56
CA HIS A 15 0.40 -31.80 26.68
C HIS A 15 1.72 -32.07 27.47
N ALA A 16 2.82 -32.11 26.74
CA ALA A 16 4.13 -32.34 27.36
C ALA A 16 4.72 -31.06 27.94
N CYS A 17 5.25 -31.10 29.16
CA CYS A 17 6.03 -30.02 29.75
C CYS A 17 7.20 -29.65 28.82
N ILE A 18 7.36 -28.37 28.51
CA ILE A 18 8.37 -27.88 27.57
C ILE A 18 9.81 -28.14 28.00
N ARG A 19 10.06 -28.41 29.30
CA ARG A 19 11.40 -28.63 29.84
C ARG A 19 11.74 -30.12 30.06
N CYS A 20 10.80 -30.92 30.51
CA CYS A 20 11.08 -32.31 30.87
C CYS A 20 10.19 -33.34 30.16
N GLY A 21 9.21 -32.92 29.37
CA GLY A 21 8.31 -33.82 28.63
C GLY A 21 7.22 -34.49 29.47
N ALA A 22 7.11 -34.22 30.77
CA ALA A 22 6.07 -34.81 31.63
C ALA A 22 4.67 -34.30 31.16
N PRO A 23 3.62 -35.14 31.21
CA PRO A 23 2.27 -34.74 30.87
C PRO A 23 1.73 -33.71 31.89
N ILE A 24 1.21 -32.59 31.43
CA ILE A 24 0.65 -31.51 32.22
C ILE A 24 -0.68 -31.02 31.60
N PRO A 25 -1.54 -30.34 32.38
CA PRO A 25 -2.74 -29.68 31.86
C PRO A 25 -2.42 -28.70 30.71
N LEU A 26 -3.39 -28.47 29.82
CA LEU A 26 -3.22 -27.56 28.68
C LEU A 26 -2.96 -26.11 29.09
N GLU A 27 -3.41 -25.70 30.26
CA GLU A 27 -3.22 -24.36 30.81
C GLU A 27 -1.79 -24.12 31.33
N ASP A 28 -1.01 -25.16 31.63
CA ASP A 28 0.32 -25.03 32.17
C ASP A 28 1.39 -25.26 31.09
N ALA A 29 2.48 -24.52 31.12
CA ALA A 29 3.63 -24.72 30.22
C ALA A 29 4.74 -25.58 30.89
N LEU A 30 4.81 -25.54 32.20
CA LEU A 30 5.81 -26.25 33.01
C LEU A 30 5.14 -27.10 34.11
N CYS A 31 5.64 -28.29 34.39
CA CYS A 31 5.20 -29.08 35.52
C CYS A 31 5.70 -28.48 36.86
N ALA A 32 5.12 -28.92 37.97
CA ALA A 32 5.50 -28.46 39.32
C ALA A 32 7.01 -28.64 39.62
N ALA A 33 7.63 -29.70 39.11
CA ALA A 33 9.07 -29.94 39.31
C ALA A 33 9.94 -28.94 38.50
N CYS A 34 9.45 -28.44 37.37
CA CYS A 34 10.15 -27.47 36.55
C CYS A 34 9.78 -25.99 36.88
N ASN A 35 8.74 -25.79 37.67
CA ASN A 35 8.29 -24.49 38.19
C ASN A 35 8.19 -24.53 39.74
N PRO A 36 9.32 -24.69 40.43
CA PRO A 36 9.31 -24.84 41.90
C PRO A 36 8.80 -23.60 42.65
N GLY A 37 8.85 -22.41 42.00
CA GLY A 37 8.32 -21.17 42.56
C GLY A 37 6.82 -20.97 42.33
N GLN A 38 6.14 -21.92 41.67
CA GLN A 38 4.70 -21.82 41.30
C GLN A 38 4.31 -20.48 40.69
N LEU A 39 5.20 -19.95 39.86
CA LEU A 39 4.92 -18.68 39.16
C LEU A 39 3.76 -18.87 38.18
N GLU A 40 2.83 -17.95 38.19
CA GLU A 40 1.75 -17.93 37.20
C GLU A 40 2.34 -17.95 35.78
N GLN A 41 1.88 -18.91 34.98
CA GLN A 41 2.36 -19.09 33.62
C GLN A 41 1.24 -18.72 32.66
N PRO A 42 1.49 -17.84 31.68
CA PRO A 42 0.50 -17.60 30.66
C PRO A 42 0.28 -18.90 29.87
N ALA A 43 -0.98 -19.30 29.71
CA ALA A 43 -1.32 -20.44 28.87
C ALA A 43 -0.71 -20.27 27.47
N ALA A 44 -0.21 -21.34 26.88
CA ALA A 44 0.41 -21.29 25.55
C ALA A 44 -0.51 -20.67 24.48
N SER A 45 -1.83 -20.90 24.59
CA SER A 45 -2.84 -20.28 23.74
C SER A 45 -2.95 -18.77 23.92
N GLN A 46 -2.78 -18.25 25.16
CA GLN A 46 -2.81 -16.81 25.43
C GLN A 46 -1.55 -16.12 24.90
N ALA A 47 -0.38 -16.74 25.06
CA ALA A 47 0.86 -16.19 24.52
C ALA A 47 0.82 -16.10 22.99
N HIS A 48 0.31 -17.12 22.30
CA HIS A 48 0.12 -17.07 20.85
C HIS A 48 -0.91 -16.01 20.44
N GLY A 49 -2.04 -15.91 21.16
CA GLY A 49 -3.07 -14.92 20.90
C GLY A 49 -2.56 -13.47 21.02
N THR A 50 -1.78 -13.15 22.03
CA THR A 50 -1.20 -11.81 22.22
C THR A 50 -0.14 -11.48 21.16
N VAL A 51 0.70 -12.45 20.80
CA VAL A 51 1.69 -12.24 19.72
C VAL A 51 1.02 -12.01 18.37
N PHE A 52 0.07 -12.86 17.98
CA PHE A 52 -0.65 -12.70 16.72
C PHE A 52 -1.50 -11.43 16.71
N GLY A 53 -2.17 -11.08 17.80
CA GLY A 53 -2.91 -9.84 17.96
C GLY A 53 -2.00 -8.61 17.82
N GLY A 54 -0.83 -8.63 18.45
CA GLY A 54 0.16 -7.57 18.35
C GLY A 54 0.70 -7.39 16.93
N ILE A 55 1.02 -8.47 16.24
CA ILE A 55 1.46 -8.43 14.84
C ILE A 55 0.35 -7.89 13.94
N ALA A 56 -0.87 -8.37 14.07
CA ALA A 56 -2.01 -7.90 13.29
C ALA A 56 -2.25 -6.40 13.50
N LEU A 57 -2.21 -5.92 14.73
CA LEU A 57 -2.36 -4.50 15.06
C LEU A 57 -1.22 -3.66 14.43
N ALA A 58 0.02 -4.14 14.51
CA ALA A 58 1.17 -3.45 13.92
C ALA A 58 1.05 -3.35 12.39
N VAL A 59 0.60 -4.42 11.72
CA VAL A 59 0.35 -4.42 10.27
C VAL A 59 -0.74 -3.43 9.90
N VAL A 60 -1.87 -3.42 10.62
CA VAL A 60 -2.96 -2.47 10.38
C VAL A 60 -2.47 -1.03 10.60
N ALA A 61 -1.74 -0.76 11.68
CA ALA A 61 -1.19 0.57 11.94
C ALA A 61 -0.24 1.01 10.83
N MET A 62 0.62 0.12 10.35
CA MET A 62 1.55 0.39 9.25
C MET A 62 0.81 0.68 7.93
N LEU A 63 -0.25 -0.07 7.61
CA LEU A 63 -1.09 0.17 6.45
C LEU A 63 -1.79 1.54 6.53
N VAL A 64 -2.33 1.90 7.69
CA VAL A 64 -2.95 3.22 7.91
C VAL A 64 -1.92 4.33 7.72
N VAL A 65 -0.75 4.23 8.33
CA VAL A 65 0.33 5.22 8.14
C VAL A 65 0.76 5.30 6.68
N ALA A 66 0.92 4.16 5.99
CA ALA A 66 1.27 4.14 4.58
C ALA A 66 0.22 4.84 3.70
N THR A 67 -1.09 4.70 3.98
CA THR A 67 -2.13 5.41 3.23
C THR A 67 -2.07 6.92 3.41
N PHE A 68 -1.66 7.41 4.58
CA PHE A 68 -1.47 8.85 4.82
C PHE A 68 -0.18 9.40 4.20
N LEU A 69 0.90 8.62 4.19
CA LEU A 69 2.19 9.07 3.68
C LEU A 69 2.30 8.94 2.15
N VAL A 70 1.72 7.89 1.56
CA VAL A 70 1.86 7.59 0.13
C VAL A 70 0.69 8.13 -0.71
N GLY A 71 -0.49 8.32 -0.12
CA GLY A 71 -1.73 8.69 -0.83
C GLY A 71 -1.96 10.19 -1.00
N GLY A 72 -0.94 11.04 -0.84
CA GLY A 72 -1.13 12.50 -0.81
C GLY A 72 -1.14 13.19 -2.16
N GLU A 73 -0.31 12.74 -3.11
CA GLU A 73 -0.16 13.34 -4.43
C GLU A 73 -0.97 12.58 -5.49
N GLY A 74 -1.68 13.30 -6.37
CA GLY A 74 -2.46 12.70 -7.45
C GLY A 74 -3.76 12.00 -7.00
N PRO A 75 -4.52 11.39 -7.91
CA PRO A 75 -4.20 11.19 -9.32
C PRO A 75 -4.12 12.50 -10.11
N PHE A 76 -3.29 12.48 -11.17
CA PHE A 76 -3.16 13.61 -12.09
C PHE A 76 -3.94 13.31 -13.36
N THR A 77 -4.64 14.34 -13.89
CA THR A 77 -5.32 14.26 -15.18
C THR A 77 -4.80 15.38 -16.08
N GLY A 78 -4.29 15.00 -17.26
CA GLY A 78 -3.75 15.94 -18.24
C GLY A 78 -4.64 16.11 -19.45
N GLN A 79 -4.69 17.32 -19.98
CA GLN A 79 -5.36 17.65 -21.24
C GLN A 79 -4.48 18.59 -22.06
N LEU A 80 -4.43 18.35 -23.37
CA LEU A 80 -3.82 19.28 -24.31
C LEU A 80 -4.84 20.36 -24.66
N ALA A 81 -4.54 21.60 -24.30
CA ALA A 81 -5.38 22.74 -24.64
C ALA A 81 -5.04 23.30 -26.03
N ALA A 82 -3.75 23.33 -26.41
CA ALA A 82 -3.30 23.79 -27.72
C ALA A 82 -1.94 23.17 -28.09
N ALA A 83 -1.68 23.03 -29.38
CA ALA A 83 -0.37 22.73 -29.96
C ALA A 83 -0.12 23.73 -31.11
N THR A 84 0.86 24.59 -30.94
CA THR A 84 1.18 25.65 -31.90
C THR A 84 2.55 25.40 -32.51
N PRO A 85 2.69 25.41 -33.85
CA PRO A 85 4.00 25.31 -34.50
C PRO A 85 4.89 26.49 -34.10
N VAL A 86 6.14 26.17 -33.75
CA VAL A 86 7.20 27.13 -33.47
C VAL A 86 8.48 26.71 -34.18
N GLU A 87 9.43 27.62 -34.30
CA GLU A 87 10.71 27.29 -34.91
C GLU A 87 11.35 26.09 -34.21
N GLY A 88 11.57 24.99 -34.95
CA GLY A 88 12.20 23.76 -34.47
C GLY A 88 11.33 22.87 -33.56
N GLY A 89 9.98 22.97 -33.62
CA GLY A 89 9.10 22.09 -32.86
C GLY A 89 7.68 22.59 -32.67
N LEU A 90 7.08 22.19 -31.55
CA LEU A 90 5.75 22.60 -31.14
C LEU A 90 5.79 23.26 -29.76
N MET A 91 4.97 24.30 -29.56
CA MET A 91 4.61 24.82 -28.26
C MET A 91 3.32 24.14 -27.82
N LEU A 92 3.40 23.33 -26.77
CA LEU A 92 2.25 22.64 -26.18
C LEU A 92 1.72 23.44 -25.01
N THR A 93 0.43 23.75 -25.00
CA THR A 93 -0.27 24.28 -23.82
C THR A 93 -0.98 23.11 -23.14
N LEU A 94 -0.48 22.72 -21.99
CA LEU A 94 -1.02 21.60 -21.19
C LEU A 94 -1.82 22.15 -20.00
N ARG A 95 -2.94 21.52 -19.73
CA ARG A 95 -3.71 21.74 -18.50
C ARG A 95 -3.70 20.47 -17.69
N VAL A 96 -3.15 20.52 -16.47
CA VAL A 96 -3.03 19.36 -15.59
C VAL A 96 -3.70 19.63 -14.26
N THR A 97 -4.54 18.70 -13.82
CA THR A 97 -5.26 18.76 -12.55
C THR A 97 -4.66 17.73 -11.59
N ASN A 98 -4.36 18.17 -10.38
CA ASN A 98 -3.98 17.32 -9.26
C ASN A 98 -5.22 17.07 -8.38
N ALA A 99 -5.79 15.88 -8.41
CA ALA A 99 -6.92 15.52 -7.56
C ALA A 99 -6.50 15.05 -6.17
N GLY A 100 -5.21 15.09 -5.86
CA GLY A 100 -4.65 14.74 -4.56
C GLY A 100 -4.87 15.79 -3.48
N ARG A 101 -4.44 15.47 -2.26
CA ARG A 101 -4.53 16.34 -1.08
C ARG A 101 -3.21 17.05 -0.75
N GLN A 102 -2.17 16.80 -1.51
CA GLN A 102 -0.86 17.43 -1.37
C GLN A 102 -0.43 17.99 -2.71
N ASP A 103 0.38 19.04 -2.64
CA ASP A 103 1.02 19.59 -3.83
C ASP A 103 1.94 18.54 -4.44
N GLY A 104 1.93 18.45 -5.76
CA GLY A 104 2.71 17.42 -6.44
C GLY A 104 3.11 17.80 -7.85
N GLN A 105 3.98 17.00 -8.43
CA GLN A 105 4.42 17.10 -9.81
C GLN A 105 4.05 15.84 -10.56
N ALA A 106 3.67 15.99 -11.83
CA ALA A 106 3.39 14.87 -12.72
C ALA A 106 4.38 14.82 -13.88
N THR A 107 4.56 13.63 -14.43
CA THR A 107 5.17 13.42 -15.73
C THR A 107 4.06 13.09 -16.72
N CYS A 108 3.89 13.94 -17.72
CA CYS A 108 2.88 13.75 -18.76
C CYS A 108 3.54 13.17 -20.01
N ARG A 109 3.05 12.03 -20.45
CA ARG A 109 3.37 11.46 -21.75
C ARG A 109 2.43 12.05 -22.79
N VAL A 110 3.00 12.63 -23.84
CA VAL A 110 2.28 13.21 -24.96
C VAL A 110 2.67 12.47 -26.23
N TRP A 111 1.71 11.95 -26.97
CA TRP A 111 1.98 11.14 -28.16
C TRP A 111 0.93 11.38 -29.24
N ASP A 112 1.30 11.05 -30.48
CA ASP A 112 0.38 11.04 -31.63
C ASP A 112 -0.33 9.69 -31.72
N PRO A 113 -1.62 9.57 -31.37
CA PRO A 113 -2.36 8.31 -31.42
C PRO A 113 -2.60 7.80 -32.86
N SER A 114 -2.43 8.65 -33.85
CA SER A 114 -2.59 8.28 -35.28
C SER A 114 -1.31 7.72 -35.89
N TYR A 115 -0.17 7.86 -35.20
CA TYR A 115 1.11 7.36 -35.68
C TYR A 115 1.26 5.87 -35.37
N LEU A 116 1.30 5.04 -36.42
CA LEU A 116 1.41 3.58 -36.33
C LEU A 116 2.85 3.07 -36.43
N GLY A 117 3.84 3.96 -36.40
CA GLY A 117 5.26 3.56 -36.47
C GLY A 117 5.79 3.00 -35.15
N ASN A 118 6.90 2.26 -35.22
CA ASN A 118 7.61 1.74 -34.05
C ASN A 118 9.08 2.20 -34.14
N PRO A 119 9.61 2.94 -33.17
CA PRO A 119 8.97 3.35 -31.90
C PRO A 119 7.87 4.42 -32.10
N PRO A 120 6.94 4.54 -31.16
CA PRO A 120 5.93 5.61 -31.18
C PRO A 120 6.59 6.98 -31.07
N VAL A 121 6.00 7.99 -31.73
CA VAL A 121 6.43 9.38 -31.56
C VAL A 121 5.79 9.93 -30.30
N GLU A 122 6.57 10.08 -29.23
CA GLU A 122 6.13 10.53 -27.93
C GLU A 122 7.17 11.46 -27.26
N THR A 123 6.72 12.26 -26.34
CA THR A 123 7.59 13.07 -25.49
C THR A 123 7.10 13.04 -24.05
N LEU A 124 8.02 13.22 -23.11
CA LEU A 124 7.73 13.31 -21.69
C LEU A 124 7.89 14.75 -21.21
N VAL A 125 6.83 15.28 -20.64
CA VAL A 125 6.79 16.65 -20.12
C VAL A 125 6.59 16.60 -18.62
N ARG A 126 7.53 17.16 -17.85
CA ARG A 126 7.40 17.28 -16.41
C ARG A 126 6.67 18.58 -16.06
N THR A 127 5.66 18.49 -15.19
CA THR A 127 4.90 19.65 -14.76
C THR A 127 5.64 20.45 -13.69
N PRO A 128 5.40 21.74 -13.56
CA PRO A 128 5.64 22.45 -12.31
C PRO A 128 4.83 21.86 -11.15
N SER A 129 5.08 22.28 -9.91
CA SER A 129 4.28 21.86 -8.76
C SER A 129 2.85 22.35 -8.92
N ILE A 130 1.90 21.42 -8.77
CA ILE A 130 0.45 21.68 -8.89
C ILE A 130 -0.13 21.58 -7.48
N PRO A 131 -0.81 22.63 -6.98
CA PRO A 131 -1.43 22.60 -5.65
C PRO A 131 -2.43 21.47 -5.49
N ALA A 132 -2.63 21.04 -4.26
CA ALA A 132 -3.64 20.05 -3.88
C ALA A 132 -5.03 20.46 -4.38
N GLY A 133 -5.72 19.57 -5.10
CA GLY A 133 -7.02 19.85 -5.72
C GLY A 133 -6.99 20.91 -6.83
N GLY A 134 -5.79 21.41 -7.20
CA GLY A 134 -5.62 22.50 -8.15
C GLY A 134 -5.47 22.05 -9.60
N THR A 135 -5.61 23.01 -10.50
CA THR A 135 -5.35 22.85 -11.94
C THR A 135 -4.34 23.91 -12.37
N LEU A 136 -3.31 23.47 -13.11
CA LEU A 136 -2.29 24.34 -13.66
C LEU A 136 -2.31 24.26 -15.19
N ALA A 137 -2.29 25.41 -15.85
CA ALA A 137 -2.01 25.50 -17.28
C ALA A 137 -0.59 26.03 -17.48
N PHE A 138 0.18 25.39 -18.33
CA PHE A 138 1.56 25.80 -18.63
C PHE A 138 1.92 25.47 -20.06
N GLU A 139 2.95 26.13 -20.57
CA GLU A 139 3.45 25.96 -21.92
C GLU A 139 4.80 25.26 -21.90
N GLN A 140 4.98 24.32 -22.80
CA GLN A 140 6.23 23.59 -22.95
C GLN A 140 6.58 23.44 -24.44
N ARG A 141 7.80 23.85 -24.80
CA ARG A 141 8.33 23.63 -26.14
C ARG A 141 8.86 22.18 -26.23
N VAL A 142 8.47 21.49 -27.28
CA VAL A 142 8.90 20.12 -27.59
C VAL A 142 9.34 20.04 -29.05
N ALA A 143 10.44 19.30 -29.30
CA ALA A 143 10.96 19.09 -30.66
C ALA A 143 10.62 17.70 -31.20
N ASP A 144 10.42 16.73 -30.30
CA ASP A 144 10.33 15.30 -30.65
C ASP A 144 9.03 14.94 -31.37
N LEU A 145 7.99 15.77 -31.25
CA LEU A 145 6.68 15.55 -31.88
C LEU A 145 6.58 16.14 -33.30
N GLY A 146 7.71 16.65 -33.83
CA GLY A 146 7.75 17.31 -35.14
C GLY A 146 7.27 18.77 -35.09
N THR A 147 6.93 19.34 -36.28
CA THR A 147 6.57 20.75 -36.43
C THR A 147 5.11 20.97 -36.84
N GLN A 148 4.34 19.90 -37.04
CA GLN A 148 2.94 19.99 -37.44
C GLN A 148 2.01 19.81 -36.23
N ALA A 149 1.11 20.78 -36.03
CA ALA A 149 0.05 20.65 -35.04
C ALA A 149 -0.92 19.55 -35.46
N ARG A 150 -1.09 18.56 -34.58
CA ARG A 150 -1.99 17.41 -34.73
C ARG A 150 -2.77 17.19 -33.44
N SER A 151 -3.66 16.23 -33.45
CA SER A 151 -4.34 15.79 -32.26
C SER A 151 -3.42 14.86 -31.44
N PHE A 152 -2.91 15.34 -30.33
CA PHE A 152 -2.07 14.54 -29.44
C PHE A 152 -2.88 14.05 -28.25
N ALA A 153 -2.61 12.83 -27.81
CA ALA A 153 -3.12 12.30 -26.56
C ALA A 153 -2.15 12.63 -25.42
N VAL A 154 -2.69 12.79 -24.23
CA VAL A 154 -1.93 13.12 -23.00
C VAL A 154 -2.33 12.19 -21.89
N ASP A 155 -1.36 11.59 -21.24
CA ASP A 155 -1.52 10.79 -20.01
C ASP A 155 -0.51 11.28 -18.98
N CYS A 156 -1.00 11.63 -17.79
CA CYS A 156 -0.17 12.17 -16.73
C CYS A 156 -0.15 11.21 -15.54
N SER A 157 1.05 10.86 -15.09
CA SER A 157 1.27 10.01 -13.92
C SER A 157 2.29 10.66 -12.98
N ARG A 158 2.38 10.11 -11.79
CA ARG A 158 3.39 10.49 -10.79
C ARG A 158 4.77 10.00 -11.19
#